data_cf018841cff5b069ae5ce04d5c1ef547
#
_entry.id   cf018841cff5b069ae5ce04d5c1ef547
#
_cell.length_a   1.000
_cell.length_b   1.000
_cell.length_c   1.000
_cell.angle_alpha   90.00
_cell.angle_beta   90.00
_cell.angle_gamma   90.00
#
_symmetry.space_group_name_H-M   'P 1'
#
loop_
_entity.id
_entity.type
_entity.pdbx_description
1 polymer ?
#
loop_
_entity_poly.entity_id
_entity_poly.type
_entity_poly.pdbx_seq_one_letter_code
_entity_poly.pdbx_strand_id
1 'polypeptide(L)'
;MHYLGIMLYGRLPNGWNRPAGNISSHDISFDEKGNFRLILSRNKPSDSEVDWLKLSRDVHMVMVRQYFHDRPNSQKASFQIRNLNASDPREDNFLKTADGLRAATKFFNEAFRGTLALDRMQSKTLNSIDLPDSVDHDFVGIFYPTDDNAYFGTNFLIQEDEALVLEGVAPNVEYWSVVLE
;
A
#
# COMPACT_ATOMS: atom_id res chain seq x y z
N MET A 1 -16.14 7.15 5.74
CA MET A 1 -14.90 6.85 5.00
C MET A 1 -14.50 8.10 4.26
N HIS A 2 -13.26 8.52 4.32
CA HIS A 2 -12.81 9.74 3.66
C HIS A 2 -12.20 9.41 2.29
N TYR A 3 -11.41 8.36 2.22
CA TYR A 3 -10.77 7.90 1.01
C TYR A 3 -10.65 6.38 0.97
N LEU A 4 -10.81 5.79 -0.20
CA LEU A 4 -10.58 4.38 -0.50
C LEU A 4 -9.63 4.28 -1.69
N GLY A 5 -8.49 3.61 -1.51
CA GLY A 5 -7.56 3.29 -2.58
C GLY A 5 -7.42 1.78 -2.74
N ILE A 6 -7.43 1.30 -3.97
CA ILE A 6 -7.21 -0.11 -4.34
C ILE A 6 -6.00 -0.17 -5.24
N MET A 7 -4.92 -0.72 -4.74
CA MET A 7 -3.62 -0.82 -5.41
C MET A 7 -3.30 -2.26 -5.78
N LEU A 8 -2.82 -2.45 -6.99
CA LEU A 8 -2.24 -3.70 -7.45
C LEU A 8 -0.72 -3.66 -7.29
N TYR A 9 -0.16 -4.75 -6.80
CA TYR A 9 1.29 -4.91 -6.74
C TYR A 9 1.75 -6.04 -7.64
N GLY A 10 2.66 -5.70 -8.54
CA GLY A 10 3.46 -6.63 -9.31
C GLY A 10 4.76 -6.95 -8.57
N ARG A 11 5.48 -7.95 -9.07
CA ARG A 11 6.75 -8.39 -8.48
C ARG A 11 7.91 -8.05 -9.41
N LEU A 12 8.90 -7.37 -8.87
CA LEU A 12 10.18 -7.13 -9.53
C LEU A 12 11.03 -8.43 -9.59
N PRO A 13 12.03 -8.53 -10.48
CA PRO A 13 12.92 -9.70 -10.55
C PRO A 13 13.67 -9.98 -9.25
N ASN A 14 13.98 -8.95 -8.46
CA ASN A 14 14.59 -9.08 -7.13
C ASN A 14 13.60 -9.59 -6.06
N GLY A 15 12.31 -9.74 -6.41
CA GLY A 15 11.24 -10.20 -5.51
C GLY A 15 10.48 -9.09 -4.79
N TRP A 16 10.88 -7.83 -4.96
CA TRP A 16 10.23 -6.69 -4.34
C TRP A 16 8.95 -6.29 -5.06
N ASN A 17 8.13 -5.51 -4.39
CA ASN A 17 6.87 -5.04 -4.93
C ASN A 17 7.06 -3.77 -5.75
N ARG A 18 6.28 -3.65 -6.80
CA ARG A 18 6.12 -2.42 -7.56
C ARG A 18 4.65 -2.08 -7.72
N PRO A 19 4.26 -0.81 -7.76
CA PRO A 19 2.93 -0.41 -8.20
C PRO A 19 2.65 -0.97 -9.59
N ALA A 20 1.45 -1.52 -9.77
CA ALA A 20 1.05 -2.15 -11.04
C ALA A 20 -0.32 -1.66 -11.54
N GLY A 21 -0.97 -0.83 -10.78
CA GLY A 21 -2.23 -0.18 -11.09
C GLY A 21 -2.91 0.28 -9.81
N ASN A 22 -3.60 1.40 -9.90
CA ASN A 22 -4.34 2.03 -8.81
C ASN A 22 -5.71 2.48 -9.29
N ILE A 23 -6.70 2.42 -8.42
CA ILE A 23 -8.00 3.06 -8.57
C ILE A 23 -8.46 3.55 -7.20
N SER A 24 -9.06 4.73 -7.16
CA SER A 24 -9.50 5.35 -5.91
C SER A 24 -11.01 5.53 -5.85
N SER A 25 -11.51 5.92 -4.68
CA SER A 25 -12.92 6.26 -4.49
C SER A 25 -13.42 7.40 -5.39
N HIS A 26 -12.53 8.16 -6.03
CA HIS A 26 -12.91 9.18 -7.02
C HIS A 26 -13.24 8.59 -8.38
N ASP A 27 -12.66 7.42 -8.69
CA ASP A 27 -12.75 6.78 -9.99
C ASP A 27 -13.72 5.58 -9.97
N ILE A 28 -14.13 5.16 -8.76
CA ILE A 28 -15.06 4.03 -8.56
C ILE A 28 -16.49 4.53 -8.61
N SER A 29 -17.32 3.84 -9.38
CA SER A 29 -18.78 4.06 -9.45
C SER A 29 -19.47 3.38 -8.30
N PHE A 30 -20.14 4.15 -7.44
CA PHE A 30 -20.94 3.65 -6.33
C PHE A 30 -22.42 3.74 -6.63
N ASP A 31 -23.19 2.72 -6.23
CA ASP A 31 -24.63 2.82 -6.23
C ASP A 31 -25.17 3.70 -5.07
N GLU A 32 -26.49 3.93 -5.04
CA GLU A 32 -27.16 4.72 -4.00
C GLU A 32 -26.94 4.19 -2.57
N LYS A 33 -26.59 2.91 -2.42
CA LYS A 33 -26.29 2.25 -1.14
C LYS A 33 -24.79 2.23 -0.81
N GLY A 34 -23.95 2.79 -1.69
CA GLY A 34 -22.50 2.78 -1.55
C GLY A 34 -21.85 1.44 -1.94
N ASN A 35 -22.54 0.56 -2.65
CA ASN A 35 -21.91 -0.65 -3.19
C ASN A 35 -21.17 -0.34 -4.49
N PHE A 36 -20.14 -1.10 -4.75
CA PHE A 36 -19.37 -1.03 -6.00
C PHE A 36 -18.98 -2.42 -6.48
N ARG A 37 -18.64 -2.49 -7.74
CA ARG A 37 -18.11 -3.69 -8.37
C ARG A 37 -16.89 -3.34 -9.21
N LEU A 38 -15.75 -3.92 -8.88
CA LEU A 38 -14.51 -3.75 -9.61
C LEU A 38 -14.07 -5.10 -10.20
N ILE A 39 -13.80 -5.13 -11.49
CA ILE A 39 -13.26 -6.31 -12.16
C ILE A 39 -11.75 -6.13 -12.33
N LEU A 40 -11.00 -7.12 -11.86
CA LEU A 40 -9.57 -7.23 -12.08
C LEU A 40 -9.34 -8.31 -13.14
N SER A 41 -8.88 -7.92 -14.31
CA SER A 41 -8.65 -8.86 -15.41
C SER A 41 -7.59 -8.37 -16.39
N ARG A 42 -7.02 -9.30 -17.18
CA ARG A 42 -6.02 -8.95 -18.22
C ARG A 42 -6.62 -8.17 -19.37
N ASN A 43 -7.83 -8.53 -19.75
CA ASN A 43 -8.56 -7.90 -20.84
C ASN A 43 -9.75 -7.13 -20.23
N LYS A 44 -10.01 -5.96 -20.79
CA LYS A 44 -11.17 -5.18 -20.39
C LYS A 44 -12.45 -5.97 -20.67
N PRO A 45 -13.38 -6.07 -19.72
CA PRO A 45 -14.69 -6.69 -19.95
C PRO A 45 -15.45 -5.97 -21.09
N SER A 46 -16.35 -6.70 -21.74
CA SER A 46 -17.26 -6.10 -22.74
C SER A 46 -18.31 -5.18 -22.09
N ASP A 47 -18.61 -5.41 -20.83
CA ASP A 47 -19.50 -4.55 -20.05
C ASP A 47 -18.78 -3.24 -19.72
N SER A 48 -19.23 -2.15 -20.31
CA SER A 48 -18.63 -0.82 -20.15
C SER A 48 -19.04 -0.09 -18.88
N GLU A 49 -20.03 -0.60 -18.15
CA GLU A 49 -20.57 0.02 -16.93
C GLU A 49 -19.88 -0.45 -15.66
N VAL A 50 -18.98 -1.45 -15.78
CA VAL A 50 -18.27 -1.99 -14.63
C VAL A 50 -16.87 -1.39 -14.54
N ASP A 51 -16.51 -0.92 -13.36
CA ASP A 51 -15.16 -0.46 -13.10
C ASP A 51 -14.16 -1.57 -13.30
N TRP A 52 -13.07 -1.25 -13.96
CA TRP A 52 -12.07 -2.22 -14.34
C TRP A 52 -10.65 -1.73 -14.11
N LEU A 53 -9.83 -2.61 -13.53
CA LEU A 53 -8.41 -2.39 -13.38
C LEU A 53 -7.62 -3.53 -14.05
N LYS A 54 -6.64 -3.14 -14.88
CA LYS A 54 -5.86 -4.10 -15.65
C LYS A 54 -4.96 -4.94 -14.77
N LEU A 55 -5.09 -6.27 -14.89
CA LEU A 55 -4.28 -7.23 -14.17
C LEU A 55 -3.09 -7.69 -15.03
N SER A 56 -1.89 -7.18 -14.79
CA SER A 56 -0.69 -7.66 -15.46
C SER A 56 -0.27 -9.04 -14.93
N ARG A 57 0.59 -9.75 -15.68
CA ARG A 57 0.94 -11.16 -15.37
C ARG A 57 1.68 -11.33 -14.05
N ASP A 58 2.43 -10.32 -13.65
CA ASP A 58 3.27 -10.28 -12.47
C ASP A 58 2.53 -9.80 -11.21
N VAL A 59 1.29 -9.35 -11.36
CA VAL A 59 0.47 -8.95 -10.21
C VAL A 59 0.15 -10.17 -9.35
N HIS A 60 0.47 -10.03 -8.08
CA HIS A 60 0.30 -11.09 -7.10
C HIS A 60 -0.50 -10.66 -5.86
N MET A 61 -0.71 -9.35 -5.69
CA MET A 61 -1.39 -8.81 -4.53
C MET A 61 -2.29 -7.63 -4.88
N VAL A 62 -3.41 -7.56 -4.19
CA VAL A 62 -4.31 -6.41 -4.14
C VAL A 62 -4.30 -5.88 -2.72
N MET A 63 -4.00 -4.62 -2.55
CA MET A 63 -4.07 -3.94 -1.25
C MET A 63 -5.16 -2.89 -1.28
N VAL A 64 -5.98 -2.87 -0.24
CA VAL A 64 -7.01 -1.87 -0.04
C VAL A 64 -6.63 -1.00 1.14
N ARG A 65 -6.63 0.31 0.92
CA ARG A 65 -6.40 1.31 1.96
C ARG A 65 -7.65 2.14 2.15
N GLN A 66 -7.98 2.36 3.41
CA GLN A 66 -9.07 3.24 3.80
C GLN A 66 -8.52 4.31 4.75
N TYR A 67 -8.79 5.56 4.44
CA TYR A 67 -8.46 6.68 5.31
C TYR A 67 -9.74 7.21 5.97
N PHE A 68 -9.65 7.50 7.24
CA PHE A 68 -10.79 7.93 8.05
C PHE A 68 -10.43 9.24 8.73
N HIS A 69 -11.29 10.24 8.61
CA HIS A 69 -11.16 11.46 9.39
C HIS A 69 -11.47 11.21 10.88
N ASP A 70 -12.49 10.38 11.13
CA ASP A 70 -12.87 9.94 12.49
C ASP A 70 -13.00 8.42 12.48
N ARG A 71 -11.91 7.72 12.75
CA ARG A 71 -11.85 6.26 12.68
C ARG A 71 -12.77 5.54 13.66
N PRO A 72 -12.91 5.97 14.94
CA PRO A 72 -13.80 5.34 15.91
C PRO A 72 -15.27 5.35 15.49
N ASN A 73 -15.73 6.44 14.86
CA ASN A 73 -17.13 6.63 14.48
C ASN A 73 -17.40 6.36 12.99
N SER A 74 -16.37 5.99 12.22
CA SER A 74 -16.53 5.73 10.79
C SER A 74 -16.82 4.26 10.49
N GLN A 75 -17.77 4.03 9.60
CA GLN A 75 -18.04 2.70 9.09
C GLN A 75 -16.94 2.24 8.13
N LYS A 76 -16.37 1.07 8.39
CA LYS A 76 -15.43 0.41 7.49
C LYS A 76 -16.16 -0.23 6.32
N ALA A 77 -15.57 -0.17 5.14
CA ALA A 77 -16.09 -0.93 4.00
C ALA A 77 -15.89 -2.44 4.22
N SER A 78 -16.79 -3.23 3.70
CA SER A 78 -16.69 -4.68 3.63
C SER A 78 -16.44 -5.11 2.19
N PHE A 79 -15.62 -6.15 2.01
CA PHE A 79 -15.22 -6.62 0.68
C PHE A 79 -15.50 -8.10 0.52
N GLN A 80 -15.95 -8.47 -0.68
CA GLN A 80 -16.01 -9.84 -1.12
C GLN A 80 -15.15 -10.01 -2.36
N ILE A 81 -14.27 -10.99 -2.36
CA ILE A 81 -13.43 -11.33 -3.51
C ILE A 81 -13.87 -12.69 -4.03
N ARG A 82 -14.10 -12.77 -5.34
CA ARG A 82 -14.45 -14.02 -6.02
C ARG A 82 -13.52 -14.23 -7.19
N ASN A 83 -12.94 -15.42 -7.28
CA ASN A 83 -12.25 -15.84 -8.50
C ASN A 83 -13.29 -16.40 -9.46
N LEU A 84 -13.58 -15.67 -10.54
CA LEU A 84 -14.61 -16.05 -11.52
C LEU A 84 -14.20 -17.24 -12.40
N ASN A 85 -12.89 -17.55 -12.46
CA ASN A 85 -12.34 -18.62 -13.29
C ASN A 85 -11.84 -19.82 -12.47
N ALA A 86 -12.09 -19.85 -11.16
CA ALA A 86 -11.67 -20.98 -10.34
C ALA A 86 -12.54 -22.18 -10.64
N SER A 87 -11.95 -23.22 -11.18
CA SER A 87 -12.62 -24.49 -11.49
C SER A 87 -12.54 -25.51 -10.35
N ASP A 88 -11.66 -25.30 -9.34
CA ASP A 88 -11.48 -26.29 -8.26
C ASP A 88 -10.93 -25.71 -6.95
N PRO A 89 -11.32 -26.26 -5.79
CA PRO A 89 -10.64 -25.98 -4.54
C PRO A 89 -9.17 -26.41 -4.67
N ARG A 90 -8.26 -25.54 -4.26
CA ARG A 90 -6.81 -25.83 -4.30
C ARG A 90 -6.51 -27.01 -3.41
N GLU A 91 -6.05 -28.11 -3.97
CA GLU A 91 -5.41 -29.17 -3.20
C GLU A 91 -4.24 -28.60 -2.41
N ASP A 92 -4.22 -28.84 -1.10
CA ASP A 92 -3.07 -28.54 -0.25
C ASP A 92 -1.91 -29.44 -0.67
N ASN A 93 -0.91 -28.82 -1.27
CA ASN A 93 0.29 -29.51 -1.71
C ASN A 93 1.46 -29.09 -0.81
N PHE A 94 2.09 -30.08 -0.17
CA PHE A 94 3.25 -29.89 0.70
C PHE A 94 4.37 -29.05 0.05
N LEU A 95 4.61 -29.24 -1.27
CA LEU A 95 5.61 -28.47 -2.01
C LEU A 95 5.23 -26.99 -2.09
N LYS A 96 3.94 -26.67 -2.29
CA LYS A 96 3.45 -25.27 -2.25
C LYS A 96 3.60 -24.65 -0.88
N THR A 97 3.37 -25.42 0.18
CA THR A 97 3.57 -24.99 1.56
C THR A 97 5.05 -24.69 1.82
N ALA A 98 5.96 -25.58 1.40
CA ALA A 98 7.40 -25.39 1.55
C ALA A 98 7.90 -24.16 0.79
N ASP A 99 7.42 -23.93 -0.43
CA ASP A 99 7.75 -22.74 -1.22
C ASP A 99 7.17 -21.46 -0.59
N GLY A 100 5.97 -21.54 -0.04
CA GLY A 100 5.36 -20.45 0.74
C GLY A 100 6.19 -20.08 1.96
N LEU A 101 6.68 -21.05 2.72
CA LEU A 101 7.56 -20.81 3.87
C LEU A 101 8.90 -20.19 3.46
N ARG A 102 9.51 -20.66 2.37
CA ARG A 102 10.75 -20.05 1.84
C ARG A 102 10.51 -18.59 1.43
N ALA A 103 9.40 -18.34 0.73
CA ALA A 103 9.04 -16.98 0.30
C ALA A 103 8.78 -16.06 1.51
N ALA A 104 8.09 -16.54 2.55
CA ALA A 104 7.86 -15.81 3.77
C ALA A 104 9.16 -15.49 4.51
N THR A 105 10.08 -16.47 4.63
CA THR A 105 11.39 -16.28 5.25
C THR A 105 12.23 -15.26 4.49
N LYS A 106 12.24 -15.34 3.16
CA LYS A 106 12.92 -14.37 2.31
C LYS A 106 12.36 -12.96 2.52
N PHE A 107 11.03 -12.83 2.43
CA PHE A 107 10.35 -11.55 2.66
C PHE A 107 10.67 -10.96 4.03
N PHE A 108 10.62 -11.77 5.10
CA PHE A 108 10.95 -11.31 6.45
C PHE A 108 12.38 -10.78 6.55
N ASN A 109 13.36 -11.50 6.02
CA ASN A 109 14.75 -11.07 6.04
C ASN A 109 14.96 -9.76 5.24
N GLU A 110 14.30 -9.61 4.10
CA GLU A 110 14.39 -8.40 3.28
C GLU A 110 13.70 -7.21 3.94
N ALA A 111 12.52 -7.43 4.56
CA ALA A 111 11.81 -6.41 5.32
C ALA A 111 12.67 -5.90 6.48
N PHE A 112 13.26 -6.81 7.24
CA PHE A 112 14.14 -6.45 8.35
C PHE A 112 15.36 -5.62 7.91
N ARG A 113 16.03 -6.06 6.83
CA ARG A 113 17.17 -5.31 6.27
C ARG A 113 16.75 -3.94 5.74
N GLY A 114 15.60 -3.87 5.07
CA GLY A 114 15.03 -2.62 4.56
C GLY A 114 14.72 -1.64 5.70
N THR A 115 14.10 -2.12 6.77
CA THR A 115 13.80 -1.29 7.95
C THR A 115 15.08 -0.76 8.59
N LEU A 116 16.11 -1.60 8.77
CA LEU A 116 17.41 -1.13 9.28
C LEU A 116 18.11 -0.12 8.37
N ALA A 117 17.95 -0.28 7.06
CA ALA A 117 18.51 0.67 6.10
C ALA A 117 17.78 2.02 6.16
N LEU A 118 16.45 1.99 6.28
CA LEU A 118 15.63 3.19 6.45
C LEU A 118 15.97 3.93 7.74
N ASP A 119 16.05 3.22 8.86
CA ASP A 119 16.46 3.78 10.15
C ASP A 119 17.83 4.46 10.07
N ARG A 120 18.81 3.81 9.43
CA ARG A 120 20.14 4.40 9.23
C ARG A 120 20.13 5.63 8.33
N MET A 121 19.23 5.70 7.36
CA MET A 121 19.06 6.90 6.54
C MET A 121 18.47 8.04 7.36
N GLN A 122 17.39 7.79 8.07
CA GLN A 122 16.71 8.78 8.90
C GLN A 122 17.57 9.27 10.06
N SER A 123 18.43 8.41 10.61
CA SER A 123 19.36 8.79 11.68
C SER A 123 20.51 9.71 11.23
N LYS A 124 20.67 9.95 9.93
CA LYS A 124 21.66 10.92 9.43
C LYS A 124 21.19 12.37 9.52
N THR A 125 19.87 12.58 9.56
CA THR A 125 19.22 13.90 9.60
C THR A 125 18.28 13.94 10.79
N LEU A 126 18.85 13.87 12.01
CA LEU A 126 18.07 13.96 13.23
C LEU A 126 17.36 15.31 13.34
N ASN A 127 16.14 15.30 13.87
CA ASN A 127 15.33 16.50 14.09
C ASN A 127 15.05 17.31 12.79
N SER A 128 15.16 16.70 11.61
CA SER A 128 14.86 17.33 10.33
C SER A 128 14.18 16.35 9.38
N ILE A 129 13.16 16.79 8.69
CA ILE A 129 12.50 16.03 7.63
C ILE A 129 13.04 16.56 6.29
N ASP A 130 14.05 15.88 5.77
CA ASP A 130 14.52 16.14 4.42
C ASP A 130 13.69 15.32 3.44
N LEU A 131 13.01 16.03 2.56
CA LEU A 131 12.27 15.40 1.47
C LEU A 131 13.29 14.98 0.41
N PRO A 132 13.48 13.68 0.14
CA PRO A 132 14.35 13.28 -0.96
C PRO A 132 13.78 13.78 -2.29
N ASP A 133 14.63 14.39 -3.12
CA ASP A 133 14.25 14.87 -4.46
C ASP A 133 13.73 13.73 -5.35
N SER A 134 14.10 12.50 -5.05
CA SER A 134 13.57 11.31 -5.67
C SER A 134 13.57 10.14 -4.67
N VAL A 135 12.45 9.44 -4.58
CA VAL A 135 12.36 8.18 -3.85
C VAL A 135 12.78 7.07 -4.81
N ASP A 136 13.83 6.32 -4.45
CA ASP A 136 14.16 5.09 -5.18
C ASP A 136 13.05 4.07 -4.94
N HIS A 137 12.17 3.92 -5.92
CA HIS A 137 11.04 2.98 -5.86
C HIS A 137 11.49 1.54 -5.63
N ASP A 138 12.68 1.18 -6.09
CA ASP A 138 13.23 -0.16 -5.85
C ASP A 138 13.57 -0.35 -4.37
N PHE A 139 14.10 0.68 -3.71
CA PHE A 139 14.41 0.61 -2.27
C PHE A 139 13.14 0.52 -1.40
N VAL A 140 12.11 1.28 -1.75
CA VAL A 140 10.85 1.29 -0.97
C VAL A 140 9.87 0.18 -1.38
N GLY A 141 10.19 -0.62 -2.39
CA GLY A 141 9.34 -1.70 -2.90
C GLY A 141 8.93 -2.72 -1.85
N ILE A 142 9.73 -2.87 -0.78
CA ILE A 142 9.40 -3.74 0.34
C ILE A 142 8.28 -3.16 1.23
N PHE A 143 8.11 -1.84 1.24
CA PHE A 143 7.13 -1.12 2.05
C PHE A 143 5.81 -0.83 1.32
N TYR A 144 5.59 -1.47 0.17
CA TYR A 144 4.37 -1.33 -0.61
C TYR A 144 4.07 0.14 -1.00
N PRO A 145 4.96 0.77 -1.80
CA PRO A 145 4.78 2.15 -2.23
C PRO A 145 3.49 2.32 -3.03
N THR A 146 2.92 3.52 -3.01
CA THR A 146 1.73 3.88 -3.79
C THR A 146 1.97 5.16 -4.55
N ASP A 147 1.27 5.32 -5.66
CA ASP A 147 1.39 6.52 -6.50
C ASP A 147 0.58 7.71 -5.92
N ASP A 148 -0.33 7.44 -4.99
CA ASP A 148 -1.28 8.38 -4.40
C ASP A 148 -1.01 8.71 -2.94
N ASN A 149 0.17 8.32 -2.41
CA ASN A 149 0.52 8.53 -1.02
C ASN A 149 2.03 8.76 -0.86
N ALA A 150 2.40 9.66 0.04
CA ALA A 150 3.78 9.95 0.38
C ALA A 150 3.98 9.85 1.89
N TYR A 151 5.05 9.17 2.29
CA TYR A 151 5.47 9.05 3.68
C TYR A 151 6.82 9.75 3.85
N PHE A 152 6.88 10.60 4.86
CA PHE A 152 8.10 11.28 5.28
C PHE A 152 8.34 10.96 6.74
N GLY A 153 9.55 10.66 7.10
CA GLY A 153 9.88 10.33 8.47
C GLY A 153 11.29 10.78 8.83
N THR A 154 11.50 11.02 10.10
CA THR A 154 12.83 11.30 10.65
C THR A 154 12.91 10.70 12.05
N ASN A 155 14.12 10.35 12.45
CA ASN A 155 14.41 10.08 13.84
C ASN A 155 14.66 11.40 14.57
N PHE A 156 14.27 11.49 15.82
CA PHE A 156 14.52 12.65 16.64
C PHE A 156 15.27 12.29 17.93
N LEU A 157 16.08 13.24 18.39
CA LEU A 157 16.76 13.16 19.67
C LEU A 157 16.53 14.46 20.42
N ILE A 158 15.88 14.37 21.57
CA ILE A 158 15.62 15.50 22.45
C ILE A 158 16.06 15.16 23.88
N GLN A 159 16.42 16.17 24.65
CA GLN A 159 16.74 16.04 26.07
C GLN A 159 15.46 16.13 26.90
N GLU A 160 15.55 15.84 28.21
CA GLU A 160 14.40 15.78 29.11
C GLU A 160 13.64 17.11 29.22
N ASP A 161 14.35 18.23 29.04
CA ASP A 161 13.81 19.60 29.12
C ASP A 161 13.57 20.25 27.74
N GLU A 162 13.71 19.49 26.66
CA GLU A 162 13.50 19.95 25.29
C GLU A 162 12.14 19.50 24.74
N ALA A 163 11.70 20.18 23.71
CA ALA A 163 10.50 19.84 22.95
C ALA A 163 10.80 19.81 21.45
N LEU A 164 10.24 18.83 20.75
CA LEU A 164 10.23 18.81 19.30
C LEU A 164 9.05 19.63 18.80
N VAL A 165 9.33 20.65 18.00
CA VAL A 165 8.32 21.49 17.35
C VAL A 165 8.31 21.17 15.86
N LEU A 166 7.15 20.80 15.33
CA LEU A 166 6.94 20.58 13.91
C LEU A 166 6.18 21.77 13.33
N GLU A 167 6.79 22.49 12.40
CA GLU A 167 6.18 23.61 11.70
C GLU A 167 6.17 23.36 10.19
N GLY A 168 5.10 23.76 9.52
CA GLY A 168 4.97 23.57 8.09
C GLY A 168 3.69 24.17 7.52
N VAL A 169 3.55 24.08 6.21
CA VAL A 169 2.32 24.46 5.51
C VAL A 169 1.53 23.20 5.22
N ALA A 170 0.27 23.18 5.65
CA ALA A 170 -0.62 22.04 5.36
C ALA A 170 -0.77 21.88 3.84
N PRO A 171 -0.54 20.67 3.30
CA PRO A 171 -0.72 20.42 1.88
C PRO A 171 -2.20 20.46 1.50
N ASN A 172 -2.49 20.90 0.26
CA ASN A 172 -3.85 20.83 -0.29
C ASN A 172 -4.14 19.41 -0.79
N VAL A 173 -4.34 18.48 0.14
CA VAL A 173 -4.64 17.07 -0.11
C VAL A 173 -5.83 16.63 0.72
N GLU A 174 -6.44 15.52 0.37
CA GLU A 174 -7.62 15.04 1.08
C GLU A 174 -7.36 14.56 2.50
N TYR A 175 -6.17 14.02 2.74
CA TYR A 175 -5.78 13.48 4.03
C TYR A 175 -4.28 13.65 4.27
N TRP A 176 -3.94 14.11 5.44
CA TRP A 176 -2.59 14.06 5.97
C TRP A 176 -2.61 13.85 7.49
N SER A 177 -1.55 13.29 8.01
CA SER A 177 -1.41 13.05 9.46
C SER A 177 0.05 13.06 9.88
N VAL A 178 0.30 13.36 11.13
CA VAL A 178 1.58 13.16 11.81
C VAL A 178 1.40 12.05 12.83
N VAL A 179 2.30 11.08 12.84
CA VAL A 179 2.28 9.94 13.75
C VAL A 179 3.64 9.86 14.45
N LEU A 180 3.62 9.67 15.75
CA LEU A 180 4.79 9.30 16.55
C LEU A 180 4.78 7.79 16.78
N GLU A 181 5.88 7.11 16.45
CA GLU A 181 6.07 5.68 16.62
C GLU A 181 7.30 5.37 17.49
#